data_513b7f2ee6c8a794e569f8fd71f9d678
#
_entry.id   513b7f2ee6c8a794e569f8fd71f9d678
#
_cell.length_a   1.000
_cell.length_b   1.000
_cell.length_c   1.000
_cell.angle_alpha   90.00
_cell.angle_beta   90.00
_cell.angle_gamma   90.00
#
_symmetry.space_group_name_H-M   'P 1'
#
loop_
_entity.id
_entity.type
_entity.pdbx_description
1 polymer ?
#
loop_
_entity_poly.entity_id
_entity_poly.type
_entity_poly.pdbx_seq_one_letter_code
_entity_poly.pdbx_strand_id
1 'polypeptide(L)'
;MERILRTVLIVTAALAAACAPRERTLVLLSTNDMHAKIRNFPRLAAAVEACRDTAQLVVLVDAGDRWTGNAYVDRAATPGMPMIALMNRLGYDVATLGNHEFDHGQAFLGRMIDSMDFEVVCANVLSDTCTFPQLPAATIVERGGVKIGFVGAVTNYEGPGHPAGNAASFAGLEFPDPQAEAIRRAEELRGRVDVLVLVSHMGDDRDEELLGRTRLFDLVIGGHTHVLRDTVVNGTLLTQTGKDLRYVGVTEIRLRGGKVQSADFRLVPLDGYGPDAGFAAEVERYYASPELNRPVGAFAATMDKQGLANWMAA
;
A
#
# COMPACT_ATOMS: atom_id res chain seq x y z
N MET A 1 -36.83 46.21 22.81
CA MET A 1 -36.31 46.03 21.42
C MET A 1 -34.85 45.57 21.45
N GLU A 2 -33.93 46.18 22.17
CA GLU A 2 -32.51 45.78 22.24
C GLU A 2 -32.25 44.32 22.68
N ARG A 3 -32.98 43.77 23.65
CA ARG A 3 -32.84 42.39 24.10
C ARG A 3 -33.24 41.37 23.02
N ILE A 4 -34.28 41.64 22.23
CA ILE A 4 -34.72 40.78 21.15
C ILE A 4 -33.71 40.82 20.01
N LEU A 5 -33.15 42.00 19.66
CA LEU A 5 -32.16 42.16 18.65
C LEU A 5 -30.84 41.41 18.97
N ARG A 6 -30.39 41.47 20.26
CA ARG A 6 -29.21 40.72 20.71
C ARG A 6 -29.43 39.19 20.66
N THR A 7 -30.63 38.72 21.03
CA THR A 7 -30.94 37.26 20.96
C THR A 7 -31.01 36.76 19.54
N VAL A 8 -31.59 37.51 18.61
CA VAL A 8 -31.62 37.19 17.17
C VAL A 8 -30.22 37.17 16.58
N LEU A 9 -29.35 38.13 16.94
CA LEU A 9 -27.96 38.19 16.45
C LEU A 9 -27.12 37.02 16.97
N ILE A 10 -27.31 36.56 18.23
CA ILE A 10 -26.62 35.41 18.78
C ILE A 10 -27.09 34.10 18.12
N VAL A 11 -28.39 33.95 17.86
CA VAL A 11 -28.92 32.75 17.18
C VAL A 11 -28.49 32.68 15.72
N THR A 12 -28.45 33.81 15.01
CA THR A 12 -27.94 33.83 13.62
C THR A 12 -26.43 33.59 13.54
N ALA A 13 -25.65 34.09 14.51
CA ALA A 13 -24.21 33.81 14.57
C ALA A 13 -23.92 32.34 14.92
N ALA A 14 -24.72 31.73 15.81
CA ALA A 14 -24.60 30.31 16.15
C ALA A 14 -25.02 29.40 14.97
N LEU A 15 -26.05 29.76 14.22
CA LEU A 15 -26.46 29.05 12.98
C LEU A 15 -25.43 29.20 11.86
N ALA A 16 -24.78 30.36 11.71
CA ALA A 16 -23.74 30.57 10.73
C ALA A 16 -22.45 29.80 11.08
N ALA A 17 -22.11 29.66 12.34
CA ALA A 17 -20.98 28.83 12.80
C ALA A 17 -21.25 27.33 12.59
N ALA A 18 -22.48 26.88 12.70
CA ALA A 18 -22.89 25.48 12.44
C ALA A 18 -22.86 25.13 10.94
N CYS A 19 -22.89 26.11 10.03
CA CYS A 19 -22.83 25.94 8.59
C CYS A 19 -21.41 26.11 8.00
N ALA A 20 -20.39 26.40 8.81
CA ALA A 20 -19.03 26.49 8.28
C ALA A 20 -18.54 25.12 7.81
N PRO A 21 -17.94 25.03 6.61
CA PRO A 21 -17.39 23.77 6.11
C PRO A 21 -16.38 23.21 7.13
N ARG A 22 -16.62 21.98 7.59
CA ARG A 22 -15.77 21.34 8.60
C ARG A 22 -14.42 21.02 7.97
N GLU A 23 -13.36 21.46 8.60
CA GLU A 23 -12.00 21.04 8.25
C GLU A 23 -11.70 19.67 8.87
N ARG A 24 -11.01 18.82 8.11
CA ARG A 24 -10.59 17.49 8.55
C ARG A 24 -9.19 17.21 8.01
N THR A 25 -8.41 16.48 8.76
CA THR A 25 -7.12 15.95 8.33
C THR A 25 -7.20 14.43 8.29
N LEU A 26 -6.94 13.86 7.12
CA LEU A 26 -6.79 12.45 6.87
C LEU A 26 -5.30 12.16 6.74
N VAL A 27 -4.81 11.12 7.40
CA VAL A 27 -3.44 10.62 7.25
C VAL A 27 -3.50 9.28 6.52
N LEU A 28 -2.87 9.22 5.35
CA LEU A 28 -2.62 7.98 4.64
C LEU A 28 -1.18 7.53 4.93
N LEU A 29 -1.04 6.33 5.48
CA LEU A 29 0.24 5.67 5.66
C LEU A 29 0.41 4.66 4.53
N SER A 30 1.56 4.68 3.86
CA SER A 30 1.79 3.84 2.69
C SER A 30 3.07 3.04 2.78
N THR A 31 3.00 1.79 2.29
CA THR A 31 4.13 0.90 2.02
C THR A 31 4.07 0.38 0.60
N ASN A 32 5.19 -0.02 0.05
CA ASN A 32 5.33 -0.71 -1.22
C ASN A 32 6.60 -1.56 -1.21
N ASP A 33 6.67 -2.57 -2.06
CA ASP A 33 7.88 -3.38 -2.31
C ASP A 33 8.55 -3.85 -1.00
N MET A 34 7.75 -4.37 -0.07
CA MET A 34 8.24 -4.81 1.23
C MET A 34 9.13 -6.05 1.13
N HIS A 35 8.95 -6.88 0.08
CA HIS A 35 9.76 -8.06 -0.23
C HIS A 35 10.07 -8.92 1.01
N ALA A 36 9.04 -9.18 1.79
CA ALA A 36 9.09 -10.02 2.98
C ALA A 36 10.11 -9.58 4.05
N LYS A 37 10.48 -8.29 4.12
CA LYS A 37 11.44 -7.77 5.10
C LYS A 37 10.81 -7.60 6.48
N ILE A 38 10.29 -8.70 7.02
CA ILE A 38 9.56 -8.74 8.30
C ILE A 38 10.38 -8.26 9.50
N ARG A 39 11.73 -8.24 9.45
CA ARG A 39 12.59 -7.67 10.51
C ARG A 39 12.33 -6.18 10.76
N ASN A 40 11.89 -5.44 9.75
CA ASN A 40 11.57 -4.02 9.89
C ASN A 40 10.14 -3.77 10.35
N PHE A 41 9.30 -4.81 10.33
CA PHE A 41 7.87 -4.70 10.66
C PHE A 41 7.60 -4.20 12.10
N PRO A 42 8.36 -4.58 13.15
CA PRO A 42 8.16 -4.02 14.48
C PRO A 42 8.40 -2.51 14.56
N ARG A 43 9.27 -1.96 13.71
CA ARG A 43 9.51 -0.50 13.63
C ARG A 43 8.39 0.20 12.86
N LEU A 44 7.88 -0.44 11.80
CA LEU A 44 6.67 0.03 11.11
C LEU A 44 5.49 0.11 12.08
N ALA A 45 5.28 -0.94 12.89
CA ALA A 45 4.21 -0.96 13.88
C ALA A 45 4.31 0.22 14.85
N ALA A 46 5.51 0.49 15.38
CA ALA A 46 5.75 1.64 16.26
C ALA A 46 5.48 2.99 15.55
N ALA A 47 5.88 3.13 14.28
CA ALA A 47 5.61 4.34 13.50
C ALA A 47 4.12 4.55 13.23
N VAL A 48 3.40 3.48 12.90
CA VAL A 48 1.94 3.50 12.67
C VAL A 48 1.20 3.90 13.95
N GLU A 49 1.53 3.30 15.09
CA GLU A 49 0.91 3.64 16.38
C GLU A 49 1.18 5.10 16.77
N ALA A 50 2.41 5.59 16.57
CA ALA A 50 2.72 7.01 16.82
C ALA A 50 1.88 7.97 15.95
N CYS A 51 1.54 7.56 14.72
CA CYS A 51 0.61 8.32 13.88
C CYS A 51 -0.84 8.23 14.39
N ARG A 52 -1.28 7.04 14.82
CA ARG A 52 -2.63 6.81 15.37
C ARG A 52 -2.87 7.58 16.66
N ASP A 53 -1.84 7.75 17.49
CA ASP A 53 -1.92 8.52 18.73
C ASP A 53 -2.15 10.03 18.47
N THR A 54 -1.74 10.55 17.34
CA THR A 54 -1.78 11.98 17.01
C THR A 54 -2.84 12.35 15.98
N ALA A 55 -3.24 11.42 15.11
CA ALA A 55 -4.18 11.65 14.02
C ALA A 55 -5.50 10.92 14.26
N GLN A 56 -6.63 11.63 14.04
CA GLN A 56 -7.96 11.04 14.24
C GLN A 56 -8.39 10.10 13.11
N LEU A 57 -7.93 10.36 11.89
CA LEU A 57 -8.31 9.62 10.68
C LEU A 57 -7.04 9.06 10.04
N VAL A 58 -6.78 7.78 10.25
CA VAL A 58 -5.62 7.08 9.69
C VAL A 58 -6.10 5.93 8.83
N VAL A 59 -5.50 5.77 7.65
CA VAL A 59 -5.70 4.63 6.73
C VAL A 59 -4.33 4.12 6.31
N LEU A 60 -4.13 2.80 6.35
CA LEU A 60 -2.88 2.14 6.02
C LEU A 60 -3.02 1.37 4.71
N VAL A 61 -2.15 1.67 3.73
CA VAL A 61 -2.24 1.22 2.35
C VAL A 61 -0.95 0.55 1.90
N ASP A 62 -1.04 -0.53 1.11
CA ASP A 62 0.11 -1.21 0.51
C ASP A 62 0.01 -1.26 -1.01
N ALA A 63 1.07 -0.85 -1.70
CA ALA A 63 1.11 -0.79 -3.16
C ALA A 63 1.76 -2.02 -3.81
N GLY A 64 1.69 -3.21 -3.17
CA GLY A 64 2.09 -4.49 -3.75
C GLY A 64 3.55 -4.89 -3.50
N ASP A 65 3.91 -6.07 -3.99
CA ASP A 65 5.19 -6.75 -3.77
C ASP A 65 5.51 -6.91 -2.27
N ARG A 66 4.54 -7.44 -1.52
CA ARG A 66 4.65 -7.59 -0.08
C ARG A 66 5.46 -8.79 0.35
N TRP A 67 5.42 -9.89 -0.39
CA TRP A 67 6.19 -11.10 -0.12
C TRP A 67 7.24 -11.39 -1.19
N THR A 68 7.95 -12.52 -1.07
CA THR A 68 9.10 -12.95 -1.87
C THR A 68 10.35 -12.11 -1.65
N GLY A 69 11.39 -12.77 -1.16
CA GLY A 69 12.72 -12.18 -0.91
C GLY A 69 13.27 -12.43 0.48
N ASN A 70 12.62 -13.32 1.28
CA ASN A 70 13.08 -13.74 2.59
C ASN A 70 12.75 -15.21 2.85
N ALA A 71 13.77 -16.06 2.96
CA ALA A 71 13.59 -17.51 3.12
C ALA A 71 12.67 -17.90 4.30
N TYR A 72 12.62 -17.13 5.38
CA TYR A 72 11.74 -17.41 6.52
C TYR A 72 10.27 -17.11 6.25
N VAL A 73 9.98 -16.32 5.22
CA VAL A 73 8.62 -16.06 4.74
C VAL A 73 8.31 -16.99 3.57
N ASP A 74 9.24 -17.12 2.61
CA ASP A 74 9.05 -17.85 1.36
C ASP A 74 8.98 -19.37 1.59
N ARG A 75 9.60 -19.89 2.67
CA ARG A 75 9.62 -21.29 3.08
C ARG A 75 8.86 -21.56 4.38
N ALA A 76 8.03 -20.65 4.81
CA ALA A 76 7.09 -20.91 5.90
C ALA A 76 6.14 -22.05 5.52
N ALA A 77 5.49 -22.68 6.51
CA ALA A 77 4.51 -23.76 6.28
C ALA A 77 3.43 -23.37 5.24
N THR A 78 3.05 -22.08 5.24
CA THR A 78 2.32 -21.43 4.17
C THR A 78 3.15 -20.22 3.72
N PRO A 79 3.79 -20.27 2.54
CA PRO A 79 4.61 -19.16 2.03
C PRO A 79 3.83 -17.83 2.05
N GLY A 80 4.49 -16.73 2.39
CA GLY A 80 3.85 -15.40 2.48
C GLY A 80 3.01 -15.15 3.73
N MET A 81 2.47 -16.19 4.39
CA MET A 81 1.59 -16.04 5.55
C MET A 81 2.20 -15.23 6.71
N PRO A 82 3.50 -15.32 7.04
CA PRO A 82 4.09 -14.44 8.05
C PRO A 82 3.88 -12.95 7.78
N MET A 83 3.99 -12.53 6.51
CA MET A 83 3.75 -11.14 6.14
C MET A 83 2.27 -10.77 6.29
N ILE A 84 1.36 -11.62 5.79
CA ILE A 84 -0.09 -11.37 5.88
C ILE A 84 -0.53 -11.28 7.34
N ALA A 85 -0.07 -12.20 8.20
CA ALA A 85 -0.40 -12.19 9.62
C ALA A 85 0.03 -10.88 10.31
N LEU A 86 1.22 -10.38 9.98
CA LEU A 86 1.72 -9.10 10.50
C LEU A 86 0.89 -7.93 9.96
N MET A 87 0.52 -7.93 8.66
CA MET A 87 -0.30 -6.89 8.05
C MET A 87 -1.72 -6.86 8.64
N ASN A 88 -2.37 -8.02 8.78
CA ASN A 88 -3.68 -8.15 9.43
C ASN A 88 -3.65 -7.61 10.85
N ARG A 89 -2.66 -8.04 11.64
CA ARG A 89 -2.49 -7.58 13.03
C ARG A 89 -2.24 -6.08 13.13
N LEU A 90 -1.49 -5.49 12.19
CA LEU A 90 -1.23 -4.04 12.17
C LEU A 90 -2.46 -3.25 11.71
N GLY A 91 -3.40 -3.90 11.04
CA GLY A 91 -4.64 -3.31 10.56
C GLY A 91 -4.40 -2.47 9.29
N TYR A 92 -3.86 -3.11 8.25
CA TYR A 92 -3.94 -2.54 6.91
C TYR A 92 -5.41 -2.42 6.50
N ASP A 93 -5.72 -1.42 5.67
CA ASP A 93 -7.07 -1.16 5.18
C ASP A 93 -7.23 -1.59 3.73
N VAL A 94 -6.26 -1.27 2.87
CA VAL A 94 -6.32 -1.51 1.43
C VAL A 94 -4.94 -1.90 0.90
N ALA A 95 -4.92 -2.82 -0.08
CA ALA A 95 -3.73 -3.14 -0.85
C ALA A 95 -4.06 -3.34 -2.33
N THR A 96 -3.03 -3.22 -3.20
CA THR A 96 -3.09 -3.70 -4.58
C THR A 96 -2.18 -4.91 -4.76
N LEU A 97 -2.15 -5.47 -5.96
CA LEU A 97 -1.20 -6.53 -6.34
C LEU A 97 0.05 -5.91 -6.96
N GLY A 98 1.21 -6.53 -6.70
CA GLY A 98 2.40 -6.37 -7.49
C GLY A 98 2.66 -7.64 -8.34
N ASN A 99 3.76 -7.68 -9.06
CA ASN A 99 4.12 -8.84 -9.88
C ASN A 99 4.55 -10.04 -9.01
N HIS A 100 5.20 -9.82 -7.89
CA HIS A 100 5.64 -10.88 -6.98
C HIS A 100 4.50 -11.55 -6.19
N GLU A 101 3.32 -10.99 -6.16
CA GLU A 101 2.15 -11.69 -5.61
C GLU A 101 1.85 -12.98 -6.38
N PHE A 102 2.21 -13.07 -7.65
CA PHE A 102 1.98 -14.24 -8.51
C PHE A 102 3.10 -15.29 -8.47
N ASP A 103 4.17 -15.12 -7.71
CA ASP A 103 5.35 -16.02 -7.71
C ASP A 103 5.00 -17.47 -7.36
N HIS A 104 4.04 -17.69 -6.49
CA HIS A 104 3.54 -19.02 -6.14
C HIS A 104 2.31 -19.47 -6.95
N GLY A 105 1.98 -18.74 -8.02
CA GLY A 105 0.86 -19.00 -8.92
C GLY A 105 -0.48 -18.49 -8.42
N GLN A 106 -1.40 -18.30 -9.36
CA GLN A 106 -2.70 -17.66 -9.12
C GLN A 106 -3.60 -18.41 -8.12
N ALA A 107 -3.62 -19.75 -8.16
CA ALA A 107 -4.44 -20.54 -7.23
C ALA A 107 -3.94 -20.41 -5.78
N PHE A 108 -2.64 -20.24 -5.59
CA PHE A 108 -2.07 -19.95 -4.29
C PHE A 108 -2.45 -18.53 -3.86
N LEU A 109 -2.25 -17.53 -4.73
CA LEU A 109 -2.60 -16.14 -4.46
C LEU A 109 -4.08 -15.98 -4.07
N GLY A 110 -5.00 -16.67 -4.77
CA GLY A 110 -6.42 -16.64 -4.43
C GLY A 110 -6.69 -17.04 -2.97
N ARG A 111 -6.08 -18.14 -2.51
CA ARG A 111 -6.21 -18.58 -1.10
C ARG A 111 -5.56 -17.60 -0.11
N MET A 112 -4.49 -16.93 -0.51
CA MET A 112 -3.83 -15.96 0.35
C MET A 112 -4.68 -14.69 0.50
N ILE A 113 -5.37 -14.26 -0.56
CA ILE A 113 -6.32 -13.14 -0.52
C ILE A 113 -7.45 -13.43 0.47
N ASP A 114 -7.99 -14.65 0.50
CA ASP A 114 -9.01 -15.07 1.49
C ASP A 114 -8.54 -14.99 2.95
N SER A 115 -7.22 -14.92 3.17
CA SER A 115 -6.60 -14.80 4.50
C SER A 115 -6.28 -13.36 4.91
N MET A 116 -6.56 -12.38 4.04
CA MET A 116 -6.33 -10.97 4.31
C MET A 116 -7.55 -10.32 4.95
N ASP A 117 -7.34 -9.59 6.04
CA ASP A 117 -8.38 -8.83 6.75
C ASP A 117 -8.55 -7.42 6.15
N PHE A 118 -7.90 -7.13 5.04
CA PHE A 118 -7.94 -5.84 4.31
C PHE A 118 -8.36 -6.05 2.86
N GLU A 119 -8.91 -4.98 2.26
CA GLU A 119 -9.39 -5.03 0.88
C GLU A 119 -8.23 -5.10 -0.11
N VAL A 120 -8.28 -6.07 -1.04
CA VAL A 120 -7.34 -6.14 -2.18
C VAL A 120 -8.06 -5.69 -3.43
N VAL A 121 -7.56 -4.63 -4.06
CA VAL A 121 -8.15 -4.03 -5.27
C VAL A 121 -7.18 -4.10 -6.44
N CYS A 122 -7.68 -4.48 -7.63
CA CYS A 122 -6.90 -4.43 -8.86
C CYS A 122 -7.83 -4.30 -10.07
N ALA A 123 -7.74 -3.20 -10.80
CA ALA A 123 -8.66 -2.89 -11.89
C ALA A 123 -8.37 -3.66 -13.18
N ASN A 124 -7.11 -4.07 -13.37
CA ASN A 124 -6.64 -4.67 -14.60
C ASN A 124 -6.24 -6.15 -14.48
N VAL A 125 -6.76 -6.87 -13.49
CA VAL A 125 -6.67 -8.33 -13.44
C VAL A 125 -8.06 -8.90 -13.65
N LEU A 126 -8.27 -9.55 -14.79
CA LEU A 126 -9.52 -10.22 -15.12
C LEU A 126 -9.30 -11.74 -15.03
N SER A 127 -10.21 -12.42 -14.37
CA SER A 127 -10.16 -13.87 -14.18
C SER A 127 -11.41 -14.52 -14.75
N ASP A 128 -11.21 -15.48 -15.64
CA ASP A 128 -12.25 -16.41 -16.09
C ASP A 128 -12.10 -17.78 -15.43
N THR A 129 -11.15 -17.92 -14.50
CA THR A 129 -10.84 -19.18 -13.82
C THR A 129 -11.57 -19.31 -12.49
N CYS A 130 -11.86 -20.54 -12.07
CA CYS A 130 -12.38 -20.81 -10.73
C CYS A 130 -11.31 -20.83 -9.64
N THR A 131 -10.02 -20.66 -10.00
CA THR A 131 -8.88 -20.77 -9.09
C THR A 131 -8.36 -19.44 -8.58
N PHE A 132 -8.72 -18.34 -9.25
CA PHE A 132 -8.39 -16.99 -8.82
C PHE A 132 -9.68 -16.15 -8.75
N PRO A 133 -9.97 -15.49 -7.62
CA PRO A 133 -11.17 -14.68 -7.49
C PRO A 133 -11.11 -13.46 -8.40
N GLN A 134 -12.25 -13.07 -8.97
CA GLN A 134 -12.35 -11.76 -9.60
C GLN A 134 -12.25 -10.69 -8.51
N LEU A 135 -11.17 -9.93 -8.51
CA LEU A 135 -10.96 -8.86 -7.54
C LEU A 135 -11.84 -7.64 -7.82
N PRO A 136 -12.24 -6.90 -6.79
CA PRO A 136 -12.80 -5.57 -6.98
C PRO A 136 -11.75 -4.66 -7.61
N ALA A 137 -12.15 -3.91 -8.63
CA ALA A 137 -11.29 -2.94 -9.30
C ALA A 137 -10.94 -1.75 -8.38
N ALA A 138 -11.82 -1.48 -7.42
CA ALA A 138 -11.74 -0.34 -6.51
C ALA A 138 -12.60 -0.60 -5.27
N THR A 139 -12.30 0.12 -4.17
CA THR A 139 -13.10 0.12 -2.95
C THR A 139 -13.29 1.54 -2.40
N ILE A 140 -14.23 1.71 -1.49
CA ILE A 140 -14.45 2.97 -0.75
C ILE A 140 -14.31 2.67 0.74
N VAL A 141 -13.32 3.28 1.37
CA VAL A 141 -13.14 3.25 2.83
C VAL A 141 -13.73 4.54 3.40
N GLU A 142 -14.53 4.42 4.44
CA GLU A 142 -15.05 5.58 5.17
C GLU A 142 -14.38 5.69 6.53
N ARG A 143 -13.79 6.87 6.81
CA ARG A 143 -13.17 7.19 8.10
C ARG A 143 -13.68 8.54 8.59
N GLY A 144 -14.37 8.52 9.73
CA GLY A 144 -14.91 9.74 10.35
C GLY A 144 -15.84 10.53 9.43
N GLY A 145 -16.53 9.89 8.50
CA GLY A 145 -17.40 10.50 7.51
C GLY A 145 -16.66 11.16 6.33
N VAL A 146 -15.38 10.81 6.12
CA VAL A 146 -14.63 11.07 4.88
C VAL A 146 -14.67 9.79 4.03
N LYS A 147 -15.10 9.89 2.79
CA LYS A 147 -15.11 8.80 1.81
C LYS A 147 -13.87 8.84 0.97
N ILE A 148 -13.07 7.78 1.04
CA ILE A 148 -11.81 7.64 0.32
C ILE A 148 -11.97 6.50 -0.67
N GLY A 149 -11.90 6.80 -1.96
CA GLY A 149 -11.90 5.80 -3.03
C GLY A 149 -10.48 5.34 -3.31
N PHE A 150 -10.29 4.05 -3.44
CA PHE A 150 -9.02 3.44 -3.83
C PHE A 150 -9.23 2.64 -5.11
N VAL A 151 -8.43 2.92 -6.14
CA VAL A 151 -8.36 2.15 -7.38
C VAL A 151 -7.02 1.44 -7.37
N GLY A 152 -6.98 0.12 -7.63
CA GLY A 152 -5.74 -0.64 -7.74
C GLY A 152 -5.33 -0.87 -9.18
N ALA A 153 -4.02 -0.95 -9.45
CA ALA A 153 -3.49 -1.35 -10.76
C ALA A 153 -2.13 -2.04 -10.63
N VAL A 154 -1.87 -3.05 -11.46
CA VAL A 154 -0.60 -3.77 -11.54
C VAL A 154 -0.02 -3.65 -12.95
N THR A 155 1.32 -3.66 -13.05
CA THR A 155 2.01 -3.62 -14.36
C THR A 155 1.60 -4.77 -15.27
N ASN A 156 1.68 -4.55 -16.60
CA ASN A 156 1.58 -5.59 -17.63
C ASN A 156 2.63 -5.38 -18.74
N TYR A 157 3.63 -4.54 -18.47
CA TYR A 157 4.56 -4.04 -19.48
C TYR A 157 5.83 -4.89 -19.65
N GLU A 158 6.19 -5.74 -18.67
CA GLU A 158 7.44 -6.50 -18.67
C GLU A 158 7.34 -7.83 -19.44
N GLY A 159 6.13 -8.38 -19.54
CA GLY A 159 5.84 -9.62 -20.25
C GLY A 159 4.98 -9.39 -21.48
N PRO A 160 4.62 -10.44 -22.21
CA PRO A 160 3.71 -10.35 -23.35
C PRO A 160 2.25 -10.14 -22.87
N GLY A 161 1.96 -8.97 -22.32
CA GLY A 161 0.63 -8.60 -21.81
C GLY A 161 0.32 -9.13 -20.40
N HIS A 162 1.35 -9.38 -19.58
CA HIS A 162 1.22 -9.73 -18.16
C HIS A 162 2.40 -9.21 -17.35
N PRO A 163 2.34 -9.17 -16.01
CA PRO A 163 3.47 -8.80 -15.16
C PRO A 163 4.69 -9.70 -15.38
N ALA A 164 5.88 -9.24 -14.96
CA ALA A 164 7.07 -10.08 -14.90
C ALA A 164 6.82 -11.31 -14.02
N GLY A 165 7.23 -12.50 -14.50
CA GLY A 165 7.05 -13.74 -13.75
C GLY A 165 6.93 -14.97 -14.62
N ASN A 166 6.62 -16.11 -14.01
CA ASN A 166 6.39 -17.35 -14.72
C ASN A 166 5.05 -17.30 -15.48
N ALA A 167 5.07 -17.43 -16.79
CA ALA A 167 3.86 -17.40 -17.63
C ALA A 167 2.77 -18.40 -17.19
N ALA A 168 3.14 -19.54 -16.61
CA ALA A 168 2.17 -20.49 -16.05
C ALA A 168 1.36 -19.94 -14.86
N SER A 169 1.90 -18.96 -14.13
CA SER A 169 1.22 -18.29 -13.03
C SER A 169 0.05 -17.41 -13.50
N PHE A 170 0.04 -17.05 -14.77
CA PHE A 170 -0.95 -16.14 -15.37
C PHE A 170 -1.96 -16.84 -16.30
N ALA A 171 -1.89 -18.16 -16.42
CA ALA A 171 -2.78 -18.91 -17.34
C ALA A 171 -4.26 -18.70 -16.98
N GLY A 172 -5.07 -18.20 -17.94
CA GLY A 172 -6.49 -17.88 -17.72
C GLY A 172 -6.73 -16.54 -17.01
N LEU A 173 -5.68 -15.74 -16.84
CA LEU A 173 -5.80 -14.33 -16.43
C LEU A 173 -5.54 -13.42 -17.62
N GLU A 174 -6.29 -12.32 -17.66
CA GLU A 174 -6.06 -11.24 -18.61
C GLU A 174 -5.63 -9.99 -17.84
N PHE A 175 -4.69 -9.24 -18.43
CA PHE A 175 -4.17 -7.99 -17.87
C PHE A 175 -4.38 -6.85 -18.87
N PRO A 176 -5.57 -6.27 -18.97
CA PRO A 176 -5.83 -5.07 -19.77
C PRO A 176 -4.87 -3.94 -19.42
N ASP A 177 -4.82 -2.91 -20.27
CA ASP A 177 -3.99 -1.73 -20.02
C ASP A 177 -4.30 -1.10 -18.65
N PRO A 178 -3.34 -1.08 -17.72
CA PRO A 178 -3.58 -0.65 -16.35
C PRO A 178 -3.91 0.83 -16.24
N GLN A 179 -3.35 1.68 -17.11
CA GLN A 179 -3.65 3.11 -17.10
C GLN A 179 -5.09 3.38 -17.58
N ALA A 180 -5.52 2.70 -18.65
CA ALA A 180 -6.89 2.84 -19.16
C ALA A 180 -7.92 2.36 -18.14
N GLU A 181 -7.68 1.21 -17.51
CA GLU A 181 -8.58 0.66 -16.49
C GLU A 181 -8.62 1.55 -15.22
N ALA A 182 -7.47 2.06 -14.77
CA ALA A 182 -7.41 2.97 -13.63
C ALA A 182 -8.20 4.27 -13.91
N ILE A 183 -8.05 4.87 -15.08
CA ILE A 183 -8.79 6.07 -15.49
C ILE A 183 -10.29 5.78 -15.52
N ARG A 184 -10.70 4.67 -16.17
CA ARG A 184 -12.11 4.29 -16.26
C ARG A 184 -12.76 4.12 -14.88
N ARG A 185 -12.07 3.48 -13.93
CA ARG A 185 -12.58 3.33 -12.55
C ARG A 185 -12.58 4.63 -11.78
N ALA A 186 -11.60 5.49 -12.03
CA ALA A 186 -11.58 6.82 -11.43
C ALA A 186 -12.78 7.68 -11.86
N GLU A 187 -13.16 7.63 -13.15
CA GLU A 187 -14.34 8.32 -13.66
C GLU A 187 -15.65 7.85 -12.97
N GLU A 188 -15.77 6.54 -12.74
CA GLU A 188 -16.93 5.95 -12.04
C GLU A 188 -17.02 6.37 -10.57
N LEU A 189 -15.87 6.61 -9.91
CA LEU A 189 -15.80 6.88 -8.48
C LEU A 189 -15.75 8.36 -8.13
N ARG A 190 -15.19 9.23 -8.99
CA ARG A 190 -14.84 10.62 -8.63
C ARG A 190 -16.01 11.40 -8.01
N GLY A 191 -17.22 11.21 -8.51
CA GLY A 191 -18.41 11.88 -7.99
C GLY A 191 -18.98 11.29 -6.69
N ARG A 192 -18.41 10.22 -6.16
CA ARG A 192 -18.91 9.45 -5.01
C ARG A 192 -18.03 9.53 -3.77
N VAL A 193 -16.82 10.10 -3.90
CA VAL A 193 -15.80 10.13 -2.86
C VAL A 193 -15.24 11.55 -2.64
N ASP A 194 -14.75 11.80 -1.44
CA ASP A 194 -14.08 13.05 -1.07
C ASP A 194 -12.63 13.07 -1.53
N VAL A 195 -11.95 11.92 -1.41
CA VAL A 195 -10.56 11.68 -1.83
C VAL A 195 -10.52 10.49 -2.77
N LEU A 196 -9.80 10.58 -3.88
CA LEU A 196 -9.58 9.47 -4.81
C LEU A 196 -8.09 9.18 -4.95
N VAL A 197 -7.71 7.95 -4.60
CA VAL A 197 -6.33 7.47 -4.56
C VAL A 197 -6.14 6.36 -5.59
N LEU A 198 -5.07 6.43 -6.37
CA LEU A 198 -4.58 5.29 -7.13
C LEU A 198 -3.52 4.57 -6.29
N VAL A 199 -3.69 3.28 -6.07
CA VAL A 199 -2.70 2.39 -5.48
C VAL A 199 -2.07 1.60 -6.63
N SER A 200 -0.90 2.03 -7.04
CA SER A 200 -0.26 1.61 -8.29
C SER A 200 0.94 0.72 -8.07
N HIS A 201 1.01 -0.36 -8.82
CA HIS A 201 2.23 -1.15 -8.98
C HIS A 201 2.65 -1.22 -10.45
N MET A 202 2.56 -0.06 -11.15
CA MET A 202 2.93 0.04 -12.56
C MET A 202 4.36 0.53 -12.79
N GLY A 203 4.97 1.15 -11.78
CA GLY A 203 6.22 1.89 -11.90
C GLY A 203 6.00 3.40 -12.01
N ASP A 204 6.94 4.17 -11.47
CA ASP A 204 6.82 5.62 -11.35
C ASP A 204 6.79 6.36 -12.70
N ASP A 205 7.46 5.83 -13.72
CA ASP A 205 7.42 6.34 -15.11
C ASP A 205 6.01 6.19 -15.72
N ARG A 206 5.35 5.06 -15.48
CA ARG A 206 3.99 4.81 -15.95
C ARG A 206 2.95 5.61 -15.17
N ASP A 207 3.19 5.83 -13.88
CA ASP A 207 2.36 6.67 -13.05
C ASP A 207 2.44 8.14 -13.51
N GLU A 208 3.64 8.64 -13.85
CA GLU A 208 3.82 9.98 -14.43
C GLU A 208 3.11 10.12 -15.78
N GLU A 209 3.22 9.12 -16.66
CA GLU A 209 2.52 9.09 -17.95
C GLU A 209 1.00 9.15 -17.75
N LEU A 210 0.44 8.34 -16.85
CA LEU A 210 -0.99 8.37 -16.51
C LEU A 210 -1.42 9.76 -16.01
N LEU A 211 -0.66 10.36 -15.09
CA LEU A 211 -0.97 11.67 -14.54
C LEU A 211 -0.84 12.80 -15.58
N GLY A 212 -0.04 12.61 -16.62
CA GLY A 212 -0.03 13.49 -17.80
C GLY A 212 -1.36 13.50 -18.56
N ARG A 213 -2.15 12.44 -18.44
CA ARG A 213 -3.42 12.22 -19.19
C ARG A 213 -4.68 12.57 -18.37
N THR A 214 -4.59 12.61 -17.03
CA THR A 214 -5.75 12.80 -16.16
C THR A 214 -5.44 13.62 -14.92
N ARG A 215 -6.48 14.22 -14.31
CA ARG A 215 -6.47 14.89 -13.00
C ARG A 215 -7.54 14.33 -12.06
N LEU A 216 -7.97 13.11 -12.30
CA LEU A 216 -9.04 12.49 -11.51
C LEU A 216 -8.57 12.10 -10.10
N PHE A 217 -7.30 11.77 -9.93
CA PHE A 217 -6.73 11.35 -8.65
C PHE A 217 -6.23 12.53 -7.83
N ASP A 218 -6.42 12.46 -6.52
CA ASP A 218 -5.84 13.41 -5.56
C ASP A 218 -4.44 12.97 -5.11
N LEU A 219 -4.16 11.64 -5.15
CA LEU A 219 -2.92 11.02 -4.74
C LEU A 219 -2.68 9.74 -5.55
N VAL A 220 -1.41 9.48 -5.88
CA VAL A 220 -0.92 8.17 -6.35
C VAL A 220 0.09 7.64 -5.34
N ILE A 221 -0.17 6.43 -4.84
CA ILE A 221 0.74 5.63 -4.02
C ILE A 221 1.32 4.56 -4.94
N GLY A 222 2.57 4.74 -5.35
CA GLY A 222 3.25 3.90 -6.34
C GLY A 222 4.12 2.80 -5.73
N GLY A 223 4.55 1.86 -6.58
CA GLY A 223 5.45 0.76 -6.29
C GLY A 223 6.23 0.32 -7.53
N HIS A 224 6.84 -0.87 -7.49
CA HIS A 224 7.51 -1.59 -8.57
C HIS A 224 8.94 -1.15 -8.89
N THR A 225 9.22 0.13 -9.12
CA THR A 225 10.55 0.61 -9.53
C THR A 225 11.53 0.79 -8.37
N HIS A 226 11.09 0.60 -7.13
CA HIS A 226 11.90 0.70 -5.91
C HIS A 226 12.55 2.07 -5.67
N VAL A 227 12.05 3.12 -6.30
CA VAL A 227 12.57 4.49 -6.14
C VAL A 227 11.95 5.20 -4.94
N LEU A 228 12.57 6.25 -4.47
CA LEU A 228 11.94 7.20 -3.55
C LEU A 228 11.31 8.31 -4.38
N ARG A 229 9.99 8.46 -4.27
CA ARG A 229 9.23 9.49 -4.97
C ARG A 229 8.48 10.40 -4.01
N ASP A 230 8.58 11.68 -4.26
CA ASP A 230 7.83 12.75 -3.64
C ASP A 230 7.76 13.87 -4.69
N THR A 231 6.75 13.81 -5.54
CA THR A 231 6.63 14.77 -6.64
C THR A 231 5.17 15.08 -6.96
N VAL A 232 4.94 16.22 -7.60
CA VAL A 232 3.61 16.61 -8.08
C VAL A 232 3.61 16.60 -9.59
N VAL A 233 2.76 15.79 -10.18
CA VAL A 233 2.58 15.70 -11.63
C VAL A 233 1.17 16.15 -11.98
N ASN A 234 1.05 17.15 -12.83
CA ASN A 234 -0.24 17.70 -13.29
C ASN A 234 -1.22 18.08 -12.15
N GLY A 235 -0.70 18.42 -10.96
CA GLY A 235 -1.47 18.79 -9.78
C GLY A 235 -1.82 17.63 -8.84
N THR A 236 -1.41 16.41 -9.15
CA THR A 236 -1.59 15.20 -8.32
C THR A 236 -0.26 14.83 -7.67
N LEU A 237 -0.28 14.53 -6.38
CA LEU A 237 0.88 14.05 -5.62
C LEU A 237 1.15 12.57 -6.01
N LEU A 238 2.40 12.27 -6.41
CA LEU A 238 2.91 10.92 -6.69
C LEU A 238 3.98 10.57 -5.66
N THR A 239 3.78 9.45 -4.98
CA THR A 239 4.65 9.00 -3.90
C THR A 239 5.09 7.55 -4.08
N GLN A 240 6.32 7.22 -3.67
CA GLN A 240 6.81 5.85 -3.56
C GLN A 240 7.87 5.78 -2.45
N THR A 241 7.90 4.71 -1.66
CA THR A 241 8.72 4.62 -0.44
C THR A 241 10.00 3.79 -0.60
N GLY A 242 10.43 3.55 -1.83
CA GLY A 242 11.59 2.70 -2.12
C GLY A 242 11.22 1.23 -1.98
N LYS A 243 12.02 0.47 -1.23
CA LYS A 243 11.80 -0.96 -1.01
C LYS A 243 12.30 -1.44 0.35
N ASP A 244 12.08 -2.76 0.61
CA ASP A 244 12.62 -3.48 1.75
C ASP A 244 12.11 -2.95 3.11
N LEU A 245 10.97 -2.25 3.11
CA LEU A 245 10.37 -1.68 4.33
C LEU A 245 11.38 -0.85 5.15
N ARG A 246 12.14 0.04 4.46
CA ARG A 246 13.07 0.98 5.10
C ARG A 246 12.38 2.25 5.54
N TYR A 247 11.29 2.58 4.86
CA TYR A 247 10.51 3.79 5.06
C TYR A 247 9.03 3.47 5.14
N VAL A 248 8.27 4.37 5.71
CA VAL A 248 6.82 4.49 5.56
C VAL A 248 6.51 5.86 5.00
N GLY A 249 5.62 5.92 4.03
CA GLY A 249 5.07 7.16 3.51
C GLY A 249 3.98 7.69 4.45
N VAL A 250 4.00 8.97 4.76
CA VAL A 250 2.98 9.65 5.56
C VAL A 250 2.44 10.80 4.75
N THR A 251 1.22 10.67 4.24
CA THR A 251 0.53 11.73 3.49
C THR A 251 -0.56 12.34 4.35
N GLU A 252 -0.43 13.62 4.68
CA GLU A 252 -1.47 14.39 5.35
C GLU A 252 -2.35 15.10 4.31
N ILE A 253 -3.62 14.71 4.22
CA ILE A 253 -4.60 15.32 3.33
C ILE A 253 -5.54 16.19 4.15
N ARG A 254 -5.53 17.50 3.86
CA ARG A 254 -6.46 18.45 4.48
C ARG A 254 -7.68 18.61 3.61
N LEU A 255 -8.85 18.44 4.21
CA LEU A 255 -10.14 18.56 3.55
C LEU A 255 -10.95 19.71 4.16
N ARG A 256 -11.70 20.40 3.31
CA ARG A 256 -12.69 21.38 3.71
C ARG A 256 -13.97 21.20 2.91
N GLY A 257 -15.06 20.90 3.60
CA GLY A 257 -16.36 20.62 2.94
C GLY A 257 -16.30 19.45 1.96
N GLY A 258 -15.57 18.36 2.29
CA GLY A 258 -15.41 17.18 1.44
C GLY A 258 -14.51 17.38 0.21
N LYS A 259 -13.71 18.46 0.17
CA LYS A 259 -12.77 18.73 -0.93
C LYS A 259 -11.35 18.81 -0.41
N VAL A 260 -10.43 18.15 -1.10
CA VAL A 260 -8.99 18.24 -0.83
C VAL A 260 -8.51 19.68 -1.03
N GLN A 261 -7.82 20.22 -0.03
CA GLN A 261 -7.18 21.55 -0.05
C GLN A 261 -5.68 21.43 -0.24
N SER A 262 -5.06 20.46 0.44
CA SER A 262 -3.65 20.13 0.27
C SER A 262 -3.42 18.66 0.54
N ALA A 263 -2.33 18.12 -0.02
CA ALA A 263 -1.76 16.82 0.29
C ALA A 263 -0.25 17.03 0.49
N ASP A 264 0.21 16.76 1.71
CA ASP A 264 1.60 16.98 2.12
C ASP A 264 2.21 15.62 2.46
N PHE A 265 3.30 15.23 1.79
CA PHE A 265 3.96 13.94 1.97
C PHE A 265 5.23 14.06 2.82
N ARG A 266 5.48 13.04 3.61
CA ARG A 266 6.76 12.84 4.32
C ARG A 266 7.20 11.40 4.17
N LEU A 267 8.44 11.21 3.73
CA LEU A 267 9.10 9.92 3.78
C LEU A 267 9.74 9.73 5.17
N VAL A 268 9.27 8.76 5.93
CA VAL A 268 9.69 8.55 7.31
C VAL A 268 10.57 7.30 7.41
N PRO A 269 11.86 7.45 7.75
CA PRO A 269 12.76 6.31 7.91
C PRO A 269 12.40 5.52 9.17
N LEU A 270 12.30 4.20 9.04
CA LEU A 270 11.88 3.32 10.13
C LEU A 270 13.00 3.06 11.16
N ASP A 271 14.26 3.30 10.83
CA ASP A 271 15.38 3.19 11.76
C ASP A 271 15.35 4.21 12.90
N GLY A 272 14.60 5.29 12.75
CA GLY A 272 14.31 6.27 13.79
C GLY A 272 13.37 5.77 14.90
N TYR A 273 12.70 4.63 14.71
CA TYR A 273 11.75 4.07 15.68
C TYR A 273 12.34 2.88 16.43
N GLY A 274 12.12 2.81 17.73
CA GLY A 274 12.31 1.59 18.51
C GLY A 274 11.30 0.51 18.05
N PRO A 275 11.68 -0.78 18.06
CA PRO A 275 10.74 -1.83 17.65
C PRO A 275 9.61 -2.00 18.66
N ASP A 276 8.37 -2.17 18.18
CA ASP A 276 7.27 -2.63 19.02
C ASP A 276 7.57 -4.03 19.56
N ALA A 277 7.45 -4.21 20.88
CA ALA A 277 7.86 -5.44 21.57
C ALA A 277 6.98 -6.65 21.17
N GLY A 278 5.69 -6.44 20.93
CA GLY A 278 4.75 -7.50 20.55
C GLY A 278 5.00 -8.00 19.13
N PHE A 279 5.22 -7.09 18.18
CA PHE A 279 5.60 -7.44 16.81
C PHE A 279 7.02 -8.02 16.73
N ALA A 280 7.96 -7.52 17.54
CA ALA A 280 9.30 -8.08 17.61
C ALA A 280 9.29 -9.54 18.06
N ALA A 281 8.56 -9.86 19.14
CA ALA A 281 8.41 -11.22 19.62
C ALA A 281 7.77 -12.16 18.59
N GLU A 282 6.83 -11.67 17.80
CA GLU A 282 6.22 -12.45 16.70
C GLU A 282 7.19 -12.69 15.56
N VAL A 283 7.90 -11.68 15.12
CA VAL A 283 8.90 -11.78 14.06
C VAL A 283 10.02 -12.75 14.45
N GLU A 284 10.52 -12.72 15.70
CA GLU A 284 11.55 -13.67 16.17
C GLU A 284 11.06 -15.12 16.11
N ARG A 285 9.78 -15.41 16.30
CA ARG A 285 9.23 -16.76 16.13
C ARG A 285 9.36 -17.28 14.69
N TYR A 286 9.18 -16.41 13.69
CA TYR A 286 9.41 -16.79 12.29
C TYR A 286 10.87 -17.08 12.00
N TYR A 287 11.79 -16.33 12.62
CA TYR A 287 13.25 -16.56 12.49
C TYR A 287 13.77 -17.76 13.31
N ALA A 288 12.97 -18.35 14.17
CA ALA A 288 13.34 -19.50 14.98
C ALA A 288 13.23 -20.86 14.24
N SER A 289 13.19 -20.88 12.90
CA SER A 289 13.13 -22.10 12.09
C SER A 289 14.39 -22.96 12.27
N PRO A 290 14.29 -24.19 12.84
CA PRO A 290 15.45 -25.07 13.01
C PRO A 290 16.07 -25.50 11.68
N GLU A 291 15.25 -25.65 10.64
CA GLU A 291 15.69 -26.05 9.31
C GLU A 291 16.53 -24.94 8.65
N LEU A 292 16.02 -23.72 8.61
CA LEU A 292 16.71 -22.58 7.98
C LEU A 292 17.91 -22.11 8.78
N ASN A 293 17.94 -22.37 10.09
CA ASN A 293 19.05 -21.99 10.97
C ASN A 293 20.12 -23.09 11.08
N ARG A 294 19.92 -24.26 10.43
CA ARG A 294 20.92 -25.34 10.46
C ARG A 294 22.19 -24.93 9.72
N PRO A 295 23.36 -24.97 10.36
CA PRO A 295 24.63 -24.74 9.67
C PRO A 295 24.80 -25.75 8.53
N VAL A 296 25.09 -25.26 7.32
CA VAL A 296 25.35 -26.09 6.12
C VAL A 296 26.85 -26.21 5.83
N GLY A 297 27.67 -25.38 6.46
CA GLY A 297 29.13 -25.39 6.34
C GLY A 297 29.74 -24.23 7.12
N ALA A 298 31.06 -24.19 7.13
CA ALA A 298 31.84 -23.10 7.68
C ALA A 298 32.98 -22.75 6.71
N PHE A 299 33.28 -21.47 6.58
CA PHE A 299 34.43 -20.99 5.83
C PHE A 299 35.64 -20.94 6.77
N ALA A 300 36.79 -21.34 6.26
CA ALA A 300 38.05 -21.27 7.01
C ALA A 300 38.60 -19.83 7.18
N ALA A 301 38.05 -18.89 6.40
CA ALA A 301 38.40 -17.47 6.44
C ALA A 301 37.18 -16.61 6.17
N THR A 302 37.23 -15.34 6.57
CA THR A 302 36.19 -14.35 6.22
C THR A 302 36.18 -14.15 4.71
N MET A 303 35.00 -14.29 4.10
CA MET A 303 34.76 -13.97 2.70
C MET A 303 33.99 -12.67 2.57
N ASP A 304 34.39 -11.84 1.62
CA ASP A 304 33.56 -10.72 1.16
C ASP A 304 32.43 -11.21 0.24
N LYS A 305 31.59 -10.28 -0.19
CA LYS A 305 30.42 -10.58 -1.03
C LYS A 305 30.82 -11.21 -2.37
N GLN A 306 31.96 -10.80 -2.95
CA GLN A 306 32.46 -11.33 -4.23
C GLN A 306 33.05 -12.73 -4.05
N GLY A 307 33.81 -12.97 -2.97
CA GLY A 307 34.33 -14.28 -2.66
C GLY A 307 33.26 -15.32 -2.42
N LEU A 308 32.16 -14.95 -1.75
CA LEU A 308 30.99 -15.80 -1.56
C LEU A 308 30.29 -16.11 -2.90
N ALA A 309 30.09 -15.11 -3.76
CA ALA A 309 29.47 -15.31 -5.08
C ALA A 309 30.32 -16.25 -5.96
N ASN A 310 31.64 -16.07 -5.98
CA ASN A 310 32.54 -16.91 -6.74
C ASN A 310 32.54 -18.36 -6.21
N TRP A 311 32.48 -18.56 -4.91
CA TRP A 311 32.39 -19.90 -4.30
C TRP A 311 31.07 -20.60 -4.64
N MET A 312 29.96 -19.87 -4.69
CA MET A 312 28.64 -20.43 -5.03
C MET A 312 28.51 -20.78 -6.53
N ALA A 313 29.34 -20.17 -7.38
CA ALA A 313 29.37 -20.41 -8.82
C ALA A 313 30.31 -21.56 -9.26
N ALA A 314 31.18 -22.04 -8.37
CA ALA A 314 32.13 -23.16 -8.59
C ALA A 314 31.53 -24.50 -8.17
#